data_83f7682181ccfd6c32e8d496c36c69e1
#
_entry.id   83f7682181ccfd6c32e8d496c36c69e1
#
_cell.length_a   1.000
_cell.length_b   1.000
_cell.length_c   1.000
_cell.angle_alpha   90.00
_cell.angle_beta   90.00
_cell.angle_gamma   90.00
#
_symmetry.space_group_name_H-M   'P 1'
#
loop_
_entity.id
_entity.type
_entity.pdbx_description
1 polymer ?
#
loop_
_entity_poly.entity_id
_entity_poly.type
_entity_poly.pdbx_seq_one_letter_code
_entity_poly.pdbx_strand_id
1 'polypeptide(L)'
;KGTLDYFVKCMFGEDRKTRYRPHFFPFTEPSCEVDVSCHVCGGKGCNFCKHSGWIEILGCGMVDPNVLINCGIDPEKYTGFAFGIGAERVAALRYDLPDLRTLMTGDMRFLNQF
;
A
#
# COMPACT_ATOMS: atom_id res chain seq x y z
N LYS A 1 -4.30 -11.40 2.71
CA LYS A 1 -4.71 -10.36 3.67
C LYS A 1 -3.78 -10.36 4.89
N GLY A 2 -3.68 -11.46 5.64
CA GLY A 2 -2.90 -11.52 6.88
C GLY A 2 -1.48 -10.99 6.77
N THR A 3 -0.74 -11.31 5.70
CA THR A 3 0.60 -10.79 5.45
C THR A 3 0.63 -9.26 5.35
N LEU A 4 -0.32 -8.67 4.63
CA LEU A 4 -0.39 -7.23 4.45
C LEU A 4 -0.91 -6.51 5.71
N ASP A 5 -1.83 -7.11 6.45
CA ASP A 5 -2.26 -6.59 7.75
C ASP A 5 -1.10 -6.56 8.75
N TYR A 6 -0.28 -7.61 8.77
CA TYR A 6 0.93 -7.67 9.59
C TYR A 6 1.95 -6.61 9.17
N PHE A 7 2.17 -6.45 7.85
CA PHE A 7 3.04 -5.39 7.32
C PHE A 7 2.59 -4.00 7.78
N VAL A 8 1.29 -3.71 7.65
CA VAL A 8 0.73 -2.41 8.05
C VAL A 8 0.94 -2.13 9.53
N LYS A 9 0.72 -3.13 10.39
CA LYS A 9 0.94 -3.01 11.83
C LYS A 9 2.41 -2.76 12.18
N CYS A 10 3.33 -3.52 11.56
CA CYS A 10 4.76 -3.33 11.78
C CYS A 10 5.26 -1.95 11.31
N MET A 11 4.73 -1.44 10.21
CA MET A 11 5.16 -0.17 9.62
C MET A 11 4.53 1.05 10.28
N PHE A 12 3.25 0.98 10.64
CA PHE A 12 2.47 2.15 11.03
C PHE A 12 1.87 2.06 12.44
N GLY A 13 2.03 0.94 13.13
CA GLY A 13 1.54 0.69 14.49
C GLY A 13 0.28 -0.17 14.56
N GLU A 14 0.08 -0.78 15.74
CA GLU A 14 -0.99 -1.75 16.01
C GLU A 14 -2.41 -1.17 15.85
N ASP A 15 -2.59 0.12 16.07
CA ASP A 15 -3.89 0.80 16.02
C ASP A 15 -4.38 1.04 14.59
N ARG A 16 -3.57 0.73 13.58
CA ARG A 16 -3.93 0.95 12.17
C ARG A 16 -4.88 -0.11 11.67
N LYS A 17 -5.95 0.37 11.04
CA LYS A 17 -6.94 -0.49 10.39
C LYS A 17 -6.66 -0.52 8.90
N THR A 18 -6.83 -1.70 8.31
CA THR A 18 -6.76 -1.93 6.87
C THR A 18 -8.16 -2.05 6.28
N ARG A 19 -8.32 -1.56 5.05
CA ARG A 19 -9.53 -1.74 4.25
C ARG A 19 -9.12 -2.22 2.86
N TYR A 20 -9.74 -3.30 2.41
CA TYR A 20 -9.51 -3.89 1.09
C TYR A 20 -10.67 -3.51 0.18
N ARG A 21 -10.38 -2.77 -0.90
CA ARG A 21 -11.36 -2.39 -1.91
C ARG A 21 -11.15 -3.21 -3.17
N PRO A 22 -12.16 -3.92 -3.70
CA PRO A 22 -12.04 -4.61 -4.98
C PRO A 22 -11.55 -3.65 -6.06
N HIS A 23 -10.60 -4.12 -6.85
CA HIS A 23 -10.05 -3.39 -7.99
C HIS A 23 -9.65 -4.36 -9.09
N PHE A 24 -9.49 -3.89 -10.32
CA PHE A 24 -9.03 -4.71 -11.43
C PHE A 24 -7.58 -4.41 -11.76
N PHE A 25 -6.76 -5.46 -11.83
CA PHE A 25 -5.44 -5.44 -12.43
C PHE A 25 -5.31 -6.57 -13.45
N PRO A 26 -4.67 -6.36 -14.61
CA PRO A 26 -4.66 -7.34 -15.69
C PRO A 26 -3.82 -8.60 -15.39
N PHE A 27 -3.04 -8.61 -14.33
CA PHE A 27 -2.10 -9.68 -13.96
C PHE A 27 -2.45 -10.37 -12.65
N THR A 28 -3.54 -9.97 -12.00
CA THR A 28 -4.04 -10.57 -10.74
C THR A 28 -5.55 -10.69 -10.73
N GLU A 29 -6.07 -11.80 -10.14
CA GLU A 29 -7.48 -12.02 -9.90
C GLU A 29 -7.67 -13.04 -8.76
N PRO A 30 -8.43 -12.73 -7.69
CA PRO A 30 -9.04 -11.44 -7.38
C PRO A 30 -7.99 -10.38 -7.04
N SER A 31 -8.31 -9.11 -7.33
CA SER A 31 -7.44 -7.98 -7.08
C SER A 31 -8.10 -6.97 -6.15
N CYS A 32 -7.31 -6.26 -5.38
CA CYS A 32 -7.81 -5.20 -4.52
C CYS A 32 -6.75 -4.12 -4.27
N GLU A 33 -7.21 -2.93 -3.96
CA GLU A 33 -6.44 -1.87 -3.36
C GLU A 33 -6.55 -1.94 -1.84
N VAL A 34 -5.47 -1.60 -1.15
CA VAL A 34 -5.41 -1.60 0.30
C VAL A 34 -5.24 -0.18 0.81
N ASP A 35 -6.20 0.22 1.62
CA ASP A 35 -6.17 1.49 2.33
C ASP A 35 -5.83 1.26 3.80
N VAL A 36 -5.16 2.25 4.40
CA VAL A 36 -4.89 2.32 5.84
C VAL A 36 -5.64 3.50 6.45
N SER A 37 -6.12 3.35 7.69
CA SER A 37 -6.76 4.45 8.40
C SER A 37 -5.82 5.65 8.53
N CYS A 38 -6.34 6.84 8.26
CA CYS A 38 -5.58 8.08 8.32
C CYS A 38 -5.03 8.31 9.74
N HIS A 39 -3.72 8.55 9.87
CA HIS A 39 -3.07 8.81 11.16
C HIS A 39 -3.45 10.17 11.75
N VAL A 40 -3.70 11.17 10.90
CA VAL A 40 -4.03 12.54 11.34
C VAL A 40 -5.40 12.61 12.02
N CYS A 41 -6.39 11.91 11.46
CA CYS A 41 -7.77 12.01 11.95
C CYS A 41 -8.32 10.71 12.56
N GLY A 42 -7.51 9.65 12.64
CA GLY A 42 -7.96 8.36 13.15
C GLY A 42 -9.14 7.74 12.39
N GLY A 43 -9.28 8.07 11.10
CA GLY A 43 -10.37 7.58 10.26
C GLY A 43 -11.62 8.47 10.20
N LYS A 44 -11.64 9.62 10.89
CA LYS A 44 -12.79 10.53 10.93
C LYS A 44 -12.97 11.37 9.66
N GLY A 45 -11.90 11.54 8.89
CA GLY A 45 -11.85 12.42 7.72
C GLY A 45 -11.21 13.78 8.04
N CYS A 46 -10.21 14.18 7.24
CA CYS A 46 -9.51 15.47 7.33
C CYS A 46 -8.99 15.87 5.94
N ASN A 47 -8.43 17.06 5.83
CA ASN A 47 -7.85 17.54 4.58
C ASN A 47 -6.74 16.65 4.03
N PHE A 48 -5.92 16.05 4.91
CA PHE A 48 -4.85 15.13 4.52
C PHE A 48 -5.37 13.89 3.77
N CYS A 49 -6.42 13.25 4.28
CA CYS A 49 -7.06 12.10 3.63
C CYS A 49 -8.21 12.48 2.69
N LYS A 50 -8.34 13.76 2.32
CA LYS A 50 -9.43 14.29 1.49
C LYS A 50 -10.82 13.90 2.04
N HIS A 51 -10.98 14.01 3.35
CA HIS A 51 -12.19 13.69 4.12
C HIS A 51 -12.66 12.22 4.03
N SER A 52 -11.88 11.32 3.43
CA SER A 52 -12.23 9.90 3.33
C SER A 52 -11.99 9.10 4.62
N GLY A 53 -11.10 9.56 5.48
CA GLY A 53 -10.60 8.81 6.64
C GLY A 53 -9.58 7.73 6.30
N TRP A 54 -9.29 7.50 5.01
CA TRP A 54 -8.45 6.42 4.51
C TRP A 54 -7.39 6.93 3.55
N ILE A 55 -6.28 6.22 3.51
CA ILE A 55 -5.14 6.51 2.62
C ILE A 55 -4.77 5.22 1.91
N GLU A 56 -4.88 5.21 0.60
CA GLU A 56 -4.44 4.10 -0.23
C GLU A 56 -2.92 3.98 -0.19
N ILE A 57 -2.42 2.76 0.04
CA ILE A 57 -0.98 2.50 0.15
C ILE A 57 -0.45 1.53 -0.90
N LEU A 58 -1.24 0.54 -1.32
CA LEU A 58 -0.78 -0.49 -2.25
C LEU A 58 -1.93 -1.14 -3.02
N GLY A 59 -1.59 -1.74 -4.16
CA GLY A 59 -2.44 -2.70 -4.85
C GLY A 59 -1.95 -4.13 -4.60
N CYS A 60 -2.85 -5.11 -4.57
CA CYS A 60 -2.51 -6.50 -4.39
C CYS A 60 -3.54 -7.44 -5.05
N GLY A 61 -3.17 -8.70 -5.20
CA GLY A 61 -4.06 -9.73 -5.72
C GLY A 61 -3.40 -11.10 -5.78
N MET A 62 -4.20 -12.09 -6.17
CA MET A 62 -3.68 -13.40 -6.53
C MET A 62 -3.16 -13.34 -7.97
N VAL A 63 -2.01 -13.93 -8.22
CA VAL A 63 -1.41 -13.93 -9.56
C VAL A 63 -2.28 -14.73 -10.52
N ASP A 64 -2.57 -14.14 -11.69
CA ASP A 64 -3.32 -14.82 -12.75
C ASP A 64 -2.55 -16.06 -13.22
N PRO A 65 -3.24 -17.24 -13.38
CA PRO A 65 -2.60 -18.47 -13.85
C PRO A 65 -1.83 -18.32 -15.18
N ASN A 66 -2.28 -17.45 -16.08
CA ASN A 66 -1.59 -17.19 -17.34
C ASN A 66 -0.20 -16.55 -17.13
N VAL A 67 -0.05 -15.73 -16.09
CA VAL A 67 1.26 -15.17 -15.72
C VAL A 67 2.21 -16.29 -15.27
N LEU A 68 1.72 -17.23 -14.46
CA LEU A 68 2.51 -18.39 -14.01
C LEU A 68 2.92 -19.26 -15.20
N ILE A 69 2.02 -19.55 -16.12
CA ILE A 69 2.29 -20.33 -17.35
C ILE A 69 3.37 -19.65 -18.19
N ASN A 70 3.27 -18.34 -18.40
CA ASN A 70 4.24 -17.57 -19.17
C ASN A 70 5.65 -17.55 -18.51
N CYS A 71 5.68 -17.76 -17.19
CA CYS A 71 6.94 -17.89 -16.43
C CYS A 71 7.44 -19.34 -16.34
N GLY A 72 6.77 -20.31 -16.98
CA GLY A 72 7.12 -21.73 -16.91
C GLY A 72 6.77 -22.40 -15.57
N ILE A 73 5.87 -21.80 -14.80
CA ILE A 73 5.41 -22.30 -13.50
C ILE A 73 4.06 -23.03 -13.69
N ASP A 74 3.95 -24.22 -13.15
CA ASP A 74 2.73 -25.03 -13.23
C ASP A 74 1.64 -24.48 -12.29
N PRO A 75 0.53 -23.89 -12.82
CA PRO A 75 -0.51 -23.29 -11.98
C PRO A 75 -1.36 -24.30 -11.22
N GLU A 76 -1.29 -25.59 -11.59
CA GLU A 76 -1.98 -26.66 -10.84
C GLU A 76 -1.24 -27.02 -9.55
N LYS A 77 0.07 -26.75 -9.50
CA LYS A 77 0.92 -27.03 -8.33
C LYS A 77 1.18 -25.80 -7.49
N TYR A 78 1.21 -24.63 -8.12
CA TYR A 78 1.63 -23.39 -7.46
C TYR A 78 0.58 -22.30 -7.65
N THR A 79 0.35 -21.56 -6.59
CA THR A 79 -0.38 -20.30 -6.62
C THR A 79 0.54 -19.18 -6.17
N GLY A 80 0.26 -17.96 -6.60
CA GLY A 80 1.04 -16.80 -6.21
C GLY A 80 0.17 -15.65 -5.72
N PHE A 81 0.74 -14.77 -4.95
CA PHE A 81 0.14 -13.47 -4.67
C PHE A 81 1.16 -12.38 -4.99
N ALA A 82 0.67 -11.23 -5.41
CA ALA A 82 1.47 -10.07 -5.71
C ALA A 82 0.95 -8.84 -4.97
N PHE A 83 1.84 -7.91 -4.65
CA PHE A 83 1.49 -6.59 -4.20
C PHE A 83 2.51 -5.56 -4.72
N GLY A 84 2.03 -4.37 -5.03
CA GLY A 84 2.85 -3.24 -5.46
C GLY A 84 2.67 -2.07 -4.51
N ILE A 85 3.76 -1.50 -4.02
CA ILE A 85 3.77 -0.45 -3.03
C ILE A 85 4.64 0.73 -3.49
N GLY A 86 4.14 1.97 -3.32
CA GLY A 86 4.95 3.16 -3.53
C GLY A 86 5.80 3.45 -2.29
N ALA A 87 7.13 3.31 -2.43
CA ALA A 87 8.06 3.54 -1.31
C ALA A 87 7.90 4.94 -0.74
N GLU A 88 7.69 5.95 -1.59
CA GLU A 88 7.50 7.34 -1.21
C GLU A 88 6.23 7.53 -0.36
N ARG A 89 5.16 6.81 -0.69
CA ARG A 89 3.91 6.87 0.05
C ARG A 89 4.04 6.25 1.44
N VAL A 90 4.76 5.14 1.53
CA VAL A 90 5.08 4.50 2.82
C VAL A 90 5.96 5.41 3.67
N ALA A 91 7.02 5.99 3.08
CA ALA A 91 7.90 6.94 3.77
C ALA A 91 7.12 8.15 4.29
N ALA A 92 6.25 8.74 3.46
CA ALA A 92 5.43 9.87 3.89
C ALA A 92 4.54 9.54 5.08
N LEU A 93 3.92 8.37 5.09
CA LEU A 93 3.09 7.92 6.22
C LEU A 93 3.91 7.57 7.46
N ARG A 94 5.12 7.03 7.28
CA ARG A 94 6.02 6.64 8.37
C ARG A 94 6.64 7.83 9.09
N TYR A 95 6.96 8.86 8.33
CA TYR A 95 7.67 10.06 8.81
C TYR A 95 6.78 11.31 8.87
N ASP A 96 5.47 11.14 8.76
CA ASP A 96 4.47 12.22 8.81
C ASP A 96 4.76 13.38 7.84
N LEU A 97 5.21 13.04 6.63
CA LEU A 97 5.53 14.05 5.62
C LEU A 97 4.27 14.67 5.03
N PRO A 98 4.15 16.00 5.04
CA PRO A 98 2.94 16.68 4.56
C PRO A 98 2.79 16.65 3.04
N ASP A 99 3.90 16.50 2.30
CA ASP A 99 3.93 16.56 0.84
C ASP A 99 4.98 15.60 0.27
N LEU A 100 4.53 14.64 -0.55
CA LEU A 100 5.39 13.67 -1.25
C LEU A 100 6.43 14.32 -2.17
N ARG A 101 6.13 15.50 -2.70
CA ARG A 101 7.03 16.22 -3.61
C ARG A 101 8.34 16.62 -2.94
N THR A 102 8.34 16.79 -1.63
CA THR A 102 9.57 17.12 -0.87
C THR A 102 10.64 16.03 -0.97
N LEU A 103 10.23 14.76 -1.13
CA LEU A 103 11.15 13.64 -1.38
C LEU A 103 11.87 13.75 -2.74
N MET A 104 11.25 14.41 -3.70
CA MET A 104 11.75 14.51 -5.07
C MET A 104 12.54 15.78 -5.37
N THR A 105 12.48 16.77 -4.48
CA THR A 105 13.14 18.08 -4.70
C THR A 105 14.64 18.06 -4.42
N GLY A 106 15.15 17.06 -3.70
CA GLY A 106 16.56 16.96 -3.33
C GLY A 106 17.02 18.08 -2.37
N ASP A 107 16.11 18.72 -1.64
CA ASP A 107 16.46 19.77 -0.68
C ASP A 107 17.21 19.16 0.52
N MET A 108 18.49 19.48 0.65
CA MET A 108 19.36 18.98 1.71
C MET A 108 18.87 19.35 3.11
N ARG A 109 18.17 20.48 3.27
CA ARG A 109 17.59 20.89 4.56
C ARG A 109 16.47 19.94 4.98
N PHE A 110 15.74 19.41 4.00
CA PHE A 110 14.72 18.41 4.23
C PHE A 110 15.35 17.04 4.53
N LEU A 111 16.32 16.60 3.72
CA LEU A 111 16.96 15.29 3.87
C LEU A 111 17.75 15.15 5.19
N ASN A 112 18.31 16.23 5.70
CA ASN A 112 19.05 16.23 6.97
C ASN A 112 18.16 16.14 8.24
N GLN A 113 16.85 15.97 8.07
CA GLN A 113 15.92 15.77 9.20
C GLN A 113 15.80 14.30 9.61
N PHE A 114 16.36 13.38 8.81
CA PHE A 114 16.25 11.93 8.99
C PHE A 114 17.62 11.27 9.31
#